data_9f2f1d3e5726089f0c145812e544f838
#
_entry.id   9f2f1d3e5726089f0c145812e544f838
#
_cell.length_a   1.000
_cell.length_b   1.000
_cell.length_c   1.000
_cell.angle_alpha   90.00
_cell.angle_beta   90.00
_cell.angle_gamma   90.00
#
_symmetry.space_group_name_H-M   'P 1'
#
loop_
_entity.id
_entity.type
_entity.pdbx_description
1 polymer ?
#
loop_
_entity_poly.entity_id
_entity_poly.type
_entity_poly.pdbx_seq_one_letter_code
_entity_poly.pdbx_strand_id
1 'polypeptide(L)' 'MGTAYLSPEPGGKSFVAPGDKVAAGQTLLIVEAMKVMNAIAAPRAGTVKALLVENGQPVEYDQPLAVVE' A
#
# COMPACT_ATOMS: atom_id res chain seq x y z
N MET A 1 -1.41 14.14 2.93
CA MET A 1 -0.67 14.30 1.68
C MET A 1 0.67 13.59 1.76
N GLY A 2 1.01 12.80 0.77
CA GLY A 2 2.26 12.06 0.77
C GLY A 2 2.50 11.37 -0.55
N THR A 3 3.44 10.44 -0.57
CA THR A 3 3.79 9.67 -1.76
C THR A 3 3.65 8.18 -1.44
N ALA A 4 2.93 7.46 -2.29
CA ALA A 4 2.71 6.04 -2.09
C ALA A 4 3.86 5.23 -2.70
N TYR A 5 4.34 4.23 -1.98
CA TYR A 5 5.35 3.29 -2.47
C TYR A 5 4.81 1.88 -2.31
N LEU A 6 4.88 1.10 -3.37
CA LEU A 6 4.35 -0.27 -3.38
C LEU A 6 5.42 -1.30 -3.01
N SER A 7 6.66 -0.87 -2.86
CA SER A 7 7.77 -1.75 -2.48
C SER A 7 8.63 -1.06 -1.41
N PRO A 8 9.40 -1.85 -0.63
CA PRO A 8 10.24 -1.27 0.41
C PRO A 8 11.37 -0.39 -0.14
N GLU A 9 11.77 -0.61 -1.39
CA GLU A 9 12.84 0.18 -1.99
C GLU A 9 12.62 0.29 -3.49
N PRO A 10 13.18 1.32 -4.13
CA PRO A 10 13.02 1.52 -5.58
C PRO A 10 13.49 0.30 -6.35
N GLY A 11 12.66 -0.13 -7.32
CA GLY A 11 12.97 -1.30 -8.13
C GLY A 11 12.83 -2.63 -7.42
N GLY A 12 12.44 -2.63 -6.14
CA GLY A 12 12.24 -3.84 -5.38
C GLY A 12 10.92 -4.51 -5.67
N LYS A 13 10.74 -5.68 -5.08
CA LYS A 13 9.51 -6.43 -5.23
C LYS A 13 8.41 -5.76 -4.41
N SER A 14 7.22 -5.65 -5.01
CA SER A 14 6.06 -5.07 -4.33
C SER A 14 5.71 -5.86 -3.06
N PHE A 15 5.18 -5.16 -2.05
CA PHE A 15 4.70 -5.82 -0.84
C PHE A 15 3.63 -6.85 -1.17
N VAL A 16 2.69 -6.47 -2.03
CA VAL A 16 1.59 -7.34 -2.45
C VAL A 16 1.22 -7.00 -3.90
N ALA A 17 0.48 -7.90 -4.53
CA ALA A 17 -0.07 -7.70 -5.87
C ALA A 17 -1.53 -8.11 -5.86
N PRO A 18 -2.33 -7.63 -6.83
CA PRO A 18 -3.71 -8.09 -6.95
C PRO A 18 -3.76 -9.61 -7.05
N GLY A 19 -4.65 -10.22 -6.28
CA GLY A 19 -4.77 -11.67 -6.18
C GLY A 19 -4.07 -12.27 -4.98
N ASP A 20 -3.19 -11.53 -4.32
CA ASP A 20 -2.47 -12.05 -3.14
C ASP A 20 -3.40 -12.13 -1.93
N LYS A 21 -3.20 -13.18 -1.12
CA LYS A 21 -3.87 -13.28 0.16
C LYS A 21 -3.03 -12.58 1.22
N VAL A 22 -3.69 -11.87 2.10
CA VAL A 22 -3.02 -11.10 3.15
C VAL A 22 -3.65 -11.41 4.50
N ALA A 23 -2.85 -11.29 5.54
CA ALA A 23 -3.31 -11.40 6.91
C ALA A 23 -3.65 -10.01 7.45
N ALA A 24 -4.48 -9.97 8.49
CA ALA A 24 -4.72 -8.70 9.18
C ALA A 24 -3.40 -8.16 9.72
N GLY A 25 -3.16 -6.87 9.51
CA GLY A 25 -1.92 -6.23 9.95
C GLY A 25 -0.75 -6.34 8.98
N GLN A 26 -0.90 -7.11 7.91
CA GLN A 26 0.16 -7.23 6.91
C GLN A 26 0.30 -5.94 6.12
N THR A 27 1.54 -5.50 5.89
CA THR A 27 1.80 -4.27 5.16
C THR A 27 1.41 -4.42 3.70
N LEU A 28 0.61 -3.48 3.19
CA LEU A 28 0.18 -3.45 1.79
C LEU A 28 1.03 -2.50 0.98
N LEU A 29 1.34 -1.36 1.54
CA LEU A 29 2.16 -0.33 0.90
C LEU A 29 2.64 0.65 1.96
N ILE A 30 3.44 1.61 1.54
CA ILE A 30 3.96 2.63 2.43
C ILE A 30 3.57 3.99 1.87
N VAL A 31 3.18 4.91 2.75
CA VAL A 31 2.99 6.31 2.39
C VAL A 31 4.03 7.14 3.12
N GLU A 32 4.87 7.84 2.37
CA GLU A 32 5.85 8.75 2.94
C GLU A 32 5.28 10.16 2.98
N ALA A 33 5.32 10.76 4.15
CA ALA A 33 4.88 12.14 4.33
C ALA A 33 5.80 12.81 5.33
N MET A 34 6.31 13.99 4.98
CA MET A 34 7.17 14.78 5.88
C MET A 34 8.37 13.98 6.41
N LYS A 35 8.98 13.20 5.52
CA LYS A 35 10.14 12.35 5.83
C LYS A 35 9.84 11.23 6.81
N VAL A 36 8.57 10.90 6.99
CA VAL A 36 8.13 9.78 7.83
C VAL A 36 7.50 8.72 6.93
N MET A 37 7.95 7.48 7.09
CA MET A 37 7.42 6.35 6.34
C MET A 37 6.32 5.70 7.16
N ASN A 38 5.11 5.67 6.60
CA ASN A 38 3.95 5.12 7.29
C ASN A 38 3.50 3.85 6.56
N ALA A 39 3.59 2.71 7.24
CA ALA A 39 3.12 1.46 6.67
C ALA A 39 1.59 1.42 6.72
N ILE A 40 0.99 1.07 5.58
CA ILE A 40 -0.46 0.90 5.48
C ILE A 40 -0.73 -0.59 5.54
N ALA A 41 -1.42 -1.02 6.58
CA ALA A 41 -1.66 -2.42 6.86
C ALA A 41 -3.06 -2.83 6.43
N ALA A 42 -3.22 -4.13 6.14
CA ALA A 42 -4.53 -4.69 5.87
C ALA A 42 -5.37 -4.62 7.16
N PRO A 43 -6.59 -4.08 7.10
CA PRO A 43 -7.43 -4.01 8.30
C PRO A 43 -7.97 -5.36 8.72
N ARG A 44 -7.96 -6.32 7.80
CA ARG A 44 -8.45 -7.68 8.04
C ARG A 44 -7.81 -8.62 7.05
N ALA A 45 -7.84 -9.90 7.34
CA ALA A 45 -7.38 -10.92 6.40
C ALA A 45 -8.31 -10.95 5.18
N GLY A 46 -7.75 -11.23 4.02
CA GLY A 46 -8.54 -11.29 2.80
C GLY A 46 -7.64 -11.40 1.59
N THR A 47 -8.18 -11.02 0.45
CA THR A 47 -7.47 -11.04 -0.82
C THR A 47 -7.40 -9.62 -1.37
N VAL A 48 -6.22 -9.22 -1.85
CA VAL A 48 -6.05 -7.93 -2.52
C VAL A 48 -6.78 -8.00 -3.85
N LYS A 49 -7.80 -7.17 -4.02
CA LYS A 49 -8.54 -7.10 -5.27
C LYS A 49 -7.92 -6.13 -6.25
N ALA A 50 -7.43 -5.00 -5.74
CA ALA A 50 -6.86 -3.97 -6.58
C ALA A 50 -5.93 -3.10 -5.77
N LEU A 51 -4.89 -2.60 -6.42
CA LEU A 51 -4.07 -1.50 -5.93
C LEU A 51 -4.47 -0.28 -6.76
N LEU A 52 -4.93 0.76 -6.10
CA LEU A 52 -5.54 1.92 -6.76
C LEU A 52 -4.55 3.05 -7.00
N VAL A 53 -3.29 2.83 -6.64
CA VAL A 53 -2.21 3.81 -6.84
C VAL A 53 -1.01 3.12 -7.46
N GLU A 54 -0.14 3.91 -8.06
CA GLU A 54 1.11 3.43 -8.62
C GLU A 54 2.27 3.78 -7.70
N ASN A 55 3.38 3.06 -7.85
CA ASN A 55 4.57 3.33 -7.06
C ASN A 55 5.08 4.75 -7.36
N GLY A 56 5.29 5.52 -6.30
CA GLY A 56 5.74 6.90 -6.44
C GLY A 56 4.64 7.91 -6.71
N GLN A 57 3.38 7.51 -6.67
CA GLN A 57 2.27 8.40 -6.94
C GLN A 57 1.96 9.30 -5.73
N PRO A 58 1.73 10.60 -5.95
CA PRO A 58 1.23 11.46 -4.86
C PRO A 58 -0.16 11.03 -4.42
N VAL A 59 -0.40 11.04 -3.12
CA VAL A 59 -1.69 10.66 -2.57
C VAL A 59 -2.15 11.71 -1.55
N GLU A 60 -3.46 11.79 -1.37
CA GLU A 60 -4.09 12.74 -0.47
C GLU A 60 -4.76 12.02 0.68
N TYR A 61 -5.15 12.80 1.69
CA TYR A 61 -5.89 12.28 2.82
C TYR A 61 -7.21 11.65 2.34
N ASP A 62 -7.55 10.50 2.90
CA ASP A 62 -8.80 9.78 2.60
C ASP A 62 -8.89 9.21 1.19
N GLN A 63 -7.83 9.29 0.41
CA GLN A 63 -7.82 8.72 -0.93
C GLN A 63 -7.78 7.18 -0.83
N PRO A 64 -8.63 6.47 -1.58
CA PRO A 64 -8.54 5.00 -1.61
C PRO A 64 -7.21 4.55 -2.20
N LEU A 65 -6.55 3.60 -1.54
CA LEU A 65 -5.23 3.11 -1.95
C LEU A 65 -5.28 1.67 -2.44
N ALA A 66 -6.11 0.86 -1.83
CA ALA A 66 -6.20 -0.57 -2.16
C ALA A 66 -7.57 -1.10 -1.75
N VAL A 67 -7.94 -2.22 -2.36
CA VAL A 67 -9.18 -2.93 -2.00
C VAL A 67 -8.81 -4.33 -1.55
N VAL A 68 -9.25 -4.69 -0.34
CA VAL A 68 -9.08 -6.03 0.22
C VAL A 68 -10.45 -6.60 0.52
N GLU A 69 -10.71 -7.80 0.02
CA GLU A 69 -11.98 -8.49 0.27
C GLU A 69 -11.77 -9.86 0.88
#